data_7184857dfd6c5927ec516e8c053e965a
#
_entry.id   7184857dfd6c5927ec516e8c053e965a
#
_cell.length_a   1.000
_cell.length_b   1.000
_cell.length_c   1.000
_cell.angle_alpha   90.00
_cell.angle_beta   90.00
_cell.angle_gamma   90.00
#
_symmetry.space_group_name_H-M   'P 1'
#
loop_
_entity.id
_entity.type
_entity.pdbx_description
1 polymer ?
#
loop_
_entity_poly.entity_id
_entity_poly.type
_entity_poly.pdbx_seq_one_letter_code
_entity_poly.pdbx_strand_id
1 'polypeptide(L)'
;RSSAAQMCIRDRLDCKIKHCQELGKDAPVILDYLCDDCKEHFEKLQEYLSVMGIDFDINPKIVRGLDYYTRTVFEFITDEIGAQGTVCGGGRYDGLIEQLGGKPTPALGFGLGLERLLMVMDAQGCDYMEPKTCDLYIVPMGEDALKKAMGIASELREEGCFVEYDLIGKGLNAQMKYANKTGAKFVMVLGDNEIE
;
A
#
# COMPACT_ATOMS: atom_id res chain seq x y z
N ARG A 1 -27.50 -7.12 -15.47
CA ARG A 1 -26.38 -7.28 -16.45
C ARG A 1 -25.33 -8.18 -15.80
N SER A 2 -24.89 -9.25 -16.47
CA SER A 2 -23.94 -10.18 -15.88
C SER A 2 -22.55 -9.54 -15.78
N SER A 3 -21.88 -9.73 -14.65
CA SER A 3 -20.50 -9.27 -14.40
C SER A 3 -19.52 -9.74 -15.49
N ALA A 4 -19.76 -10.90 -16.10
CA ALA A 4 -18.95 -11.43 -17.19
C ALA A 4 -19.02 -10.57 -18.47
N ALA A 5 -20.18 -10.01 -18.82
CA ALA A 5 -20.30 -9.14 -19.99
C ALA A 5 -19.59 -7.79 -19.77
N GLN A 6 -19.61 -7.26 -18.55
CA GLN A 6 -18.86 -6.05 -18.20
C GLN A 6 -17.34 -6.29 -18.22
N MET A 7 -16.86 -7.43 -17.73
CA MET A 7 -15.45 -7.82 -17.82
C MET A 7 -14.98 -7.88 -19.29
N CYS A 8 -15.75 -8.49 -20.19
CA CYS A 8 -15.38 -8.57 -21.61
C CYS A 8 -15.24 -7.21 -22.30
N ILE A 9 -16.04 -6.20 -21.93
CA ILE A 9 -15.93 -4.85 -22.50
C ILE A 9 -14.68 -4.14 -21.97
N ARG A 10 -14.41 -4.24 -20.66
CA ARG A 10 -13.22 -3.67 -20.02
C ARG A 10 -11.93 -4.27 -20.60
N ASP A 11 -11.88 -5.59 -20.72
CA ASP A 11 -10.73 -6.30 -21.28
C ASP A 11 -10.42 -5.89 -22.73
N ARG A 12 -11.42 -5.49 -23.51
CA ARG A 12 -11.22 -5.02 -24.88
C ARG A 12 -10.66 -3.60 -24.96
N LEU A 13 -11.10 -2.70 -24.09
CA LEU A 13 -10.62 -1.30 -24.08
C LEU A 13 -9.19 -1.21 -23.51
N ASP A 14 -8.84 -2.06 -22.54
CA ASP A 14 -7.48 -2.15 -21.95
C ASP A 14 -6.61 -3.22 -22.63
N CYS A 15 -7.04 -3.77 -23.77
CA CYS A 15 -6.33 -4.83 -24.47
C CYS A 15 -5.02 -4.31 -25.07
N LYS A 16 -3.90 -4.94 -24.68
CA LYS A 16 -2.54 -4.59 -25.15
C LYS A 16 -2.18 -5.20 -26.50
N ILE A 17 -3.07 -6.01 -27.10
CA ILE A 17 -2.87 -6.60 -28.42
C ILE A 17 -3.07 -5.51 -29.48
N LYS A 18 -2.08 -5.32 -30.38
CA LYS A 18 -2.10 -4.28 -31.42
C LYS A 18 -3.38 -4.27 -32.25
N HIS A 19 -3.88 -5.46 -32.65
CA HIS A 19 -5.11 -5.58 -33.42
C HIS A 19 -6.34 -5.05 -32.65
N CYS A 20 -6.45 -5.32 -31.34
CA CYS A 20 -7.53 -4.77 -30.52
C CYS A 20 -7.42 -3.25 -30.37
N GLN A 21 -6.21 -2.72 -30.25
CA GLN A 21 -5.96 -1.27 -30.19
C GLN A 21 -6.32 -0.57 -31.51
N GLU A 22 -6.05 -1.21 -32.65
CA GLU A 22 -6.44 -0.69 -33.96
C GLU A 22 -7.95 -0.63 -34.13
N LEU A 23 -8.68 -1.66 -33.71
CA LEU A 23 -10.15 -1.67 -33.71
C LEU A 23 -10.80 -0.66 -32.75
N GLY A 24 -10.07 -0.32 -31.68
CA GLY A 24 -10.53 0.65 -30.68
C GLY A 24 -10.15 2.11 -30.95
N LYS A 25 -9.50 2.41 -32.07
CA LYS A 25 -9.07 3.79 -32.39
C LYS A 25 -10.23 4.76 -32.55
N ASP A 26 -11.31 4.29 -33.16
CA ASP A 26 -12.49 5.12 -33.44
C ASP A 26 -13.62 4.91 -32.41
N ALA A 27 -13.31 4.26 -31.29
CA ALA A 27 -14.29 4.08 -30.23
C ALA A 27 -14.64 5.42 -29.58
N PRO A 28 -15.93 5.67 -29.24
CA PRO A 28 -16.31 6.91 -28.57
C PRO A 28 -15.58 7.00 -27.22
N VAL A 29 -15.05 8.18 -26.92
CA VAL A 29 -14.37 8.46 -25.66
C VAL A 29 -15.33 9.17 -24.69
N ILE A 30 -15.25 8.82 -23.42
CA ILE A 30 -16.15 9.36 -22.38
C ILE A 30 -16.10 10.89 -22.29
N LEU A 31 -14.96 11.49 -22.61
CA LEU A 31 -14.76 12.94 -22.52
C LEU A 31 -15.67 13.73 -23.48
N ASP A 32 -16.07 13.13 -24.59
CA ASP A 32 -16.95 13.76 -25.58
C ASP A 32 -18.44 13.77 -25.14
N TYR A 33 -18.77 13.03 -24.09
CA TYR A 33 -20.13 12.81 -23.59
C TYR A 33 -20.34 13.27 -22.14
N LEU A 34 -19.45 14.09 -21.61
CA LEU A 34 -19.58 14.63 -20.27
C LEU A 34 -20.76 15.62 -20.22
N CYS A 35 -21.57 15.56 -19.15
CA CYS A 35 -22.49 16.62 -18.82
C CYS A 35 -21.71 17.86 -18.31
N ASP A 36 -22.37 19.01 -18.32
CA ASP A 36 -21.75 20.31 -17.95
C ASP A 36 -21.11 20.24 -16.55
N ASP A 37 -21.80 19.67 -15.55
CA ASP A 37 -21.28 19.52 -14.19
C ASP A 37 -20.01 18.66 -14.12
N CYS A 38 -19.98 17.58 -14.91
CA CYS A 38 -18.81 16.69 -14.95
C CYS A 38 -17.64 17.35 -15.67
N LYS A 39 -17.92 18.11 -16.71
CA LYS A 39 -16.92 18.87 -17.46
C LYS A 39 -16.29 19.95 -16.59
N GLU A 40 -17.09 20.79 -15.94
CA GLU A 40 -16.62 21.83 -15.03
C GLU A 40 -15.80 21.23 -13.89
N HIS A 41 -16.25 20.12 -13.28
CA HIS A 41 -15.51 19.42 -12.23
C HIS A 41 -14.14 18.94 -12.72
N PHE A 42 -14.07 18.39 -13.93
CA PHE A 42 -12.83 17.85 -14.48
C PHE A 42 -11.85 18.96 -14.89
N GLU A 43 -12.35 20.07 -15.41
CA GLU A 43 -11.55 21.28 -15.72
C GLU A 43 -10.95 21.89 -14.45
N LYS A 44 -11.73 22.05 -13.39
CA LYS A 44 -11.25 22.53 -12.09
C LYS A 44 -10.21 21.63 -11.47
N LEU A 45 -10.37 20.30 -11.59
CA LEU A 45 -9.36 19.37 -11.11
C LEU A 45 -8.02 19.55 -11.81
N GLN A 46 -8.03 19.71 -13.14
CA GLN A 46 -6.81 19.95 -13.93
C GLN A 46 -6.13 21.27 -13.52
N GLU A 47 -6.94 22.32 -13.32
CA GLU A 47 -6.45 23.62 -12.82
C GLU A 47 -5.73 23.46 -11.47
N TYR A 48 -6.36 22.75 -10.51
CA TYR A 48 -5.77 22.54 -9.19
C TYR A 48 -4.47 21.73 -9.24
N LEU A 49 -4.43 20.68 -10.04
CA LEU A 49 -3.20 19.89 -10.22
C LEU A 49 -2.08 20.75 -10.82
N SER A 50 -2.41 21.59 -11.80
CA SER A 50 -1.45 22.51 -12.42
C SER A 50 -0.91 23.55 -11.43
N VAL A 51 -1.78 24.13 -10.60
CA VAL A 51 -1.39 25.08 -9.55
C VAL A 51 -0.48 24.40 -8.49
N MET A 52 -0.72 23.12 -8.22
CA MET A 52 0.13 22.33 -7.31
C MET A 52 1.45 21.87 -7.95
N GLY A 53 1.67 22.13 -9.24
CA GLY A 53 2.86 21.68 -9.96
C GLY A 53 2.91 20.18 -10.19
N ILE A 54 1.76 19.52 -10.24
CA ILE A 54 1.64 18.08 -10.51
C ILE A 54 1.41 17.88 -11.99
N ASP A 55 2.36 17.25 -12.66
CA ASP A 55 2.24 16.85 -14.05
C ASP A 55 1.28 15.66 -14.18
N PHE A 56 0.43 15.71 -15.21
CA PHE A 56 -0.54 14.63 -15.47
C PHE A 56 -0.85 14.50 -16.95
N ASP A 57 -1.21 13.29 -17.35
CA ASP A 57 -1.72 12.98 -18.69
C ASP A 57 -3.20 12.63 -18.64
N ILE A 58 -3.97 13.17 -19.58
CA ILE A 58 -5.38 12.82 -19.74
C ILE A 58 -5.49 11.58 -20.61
N ASN A 59 -5.86 10.45 -20.02
CA ASN A 59 -6.07 9.22 -20.74
C ASN A 59 -7.55 8.81 -20.72
N PRO A 60 -8.30 9.03 -21.82
CA PRO A 60 -9.71 8.69 -21.88
C PRO A 60 -10.00 7.19 -21.94
N LYS A 61 -8.95 6.35 -22.01
CA LYS A 61 -9.05 4.89 -22.13
C LYS A 61 -8.83 4.16 -20.80
N ILE A 62 -8.63 4.89 -19.70
CA ILE A 62 -8.50 4.26 -18.38
C ILE A 62 -9.81 3.54 -18.03
N VAL A 63 -9.71 2.23 -17.78
CA VAL A 63 -10.84 1.40 -17.33
C VAL A 63 -10.48 0.77 -15.99
N ARG A 64 -11.28 1.08 -14.95
CA ARG A 64 -11.10 0.50 -13.61
C ARG A 64 -11.95 -0.76 -13.43
N GLY A 65 -11.43 -1.70 -12.65
CA GLY A 65 -12.07 -3.00 -12.40
C GLY A 65 -13.37 -2.94 -11.60
N LEU A 66 -13.69 -1.81 -10.97
CA LEU A 66 -14.83 -1.66 -10.06
C LEU A 66 -15.83 -0.66 -10.67
N ASP A 67 -17.11 -0.91 -10.51
CA ASP A 67 -18.21 -0.17 -11.15
C ASP A 67 -18.84 0.91 -10.25
N TYR A 68 -18.33 1.08 -9.04
CA TYR A 68 -18.78 2.14 -8.13
C TYR A 68 -18.14 3.51 -8.37
N TYR A 69 -17.12 3.58 -9.24
CA TYR A 69 -16.49 4.86 -9.54
C TYR A 69 -17.42 5.82 -10.25
N THR A 70 -17.34 7.09 -9.83
CA THR A 70 -18.05 8.23 -10.42
C THR A 70 -17.06 9.30 -10.83
N ARG A 71 -17.38 10.12 -11.85
CA ARG A 71 -16.56 11.26 -12.29
C ARG A 71 -15.12 10.87 -12.64
N THR A 72 -14.15 11.13 -11.74
CA THR A 72 -12.72 11.01 -12.05
C THR A 72 -12.13 9.72 -11.49
N VAL A 73 -11.33 9.07 -12.31
CA VAL A 73 -10.42 7.97 -11.92
C VAL A 73 -8.98 8.35 -12.25
N PHE A 74 -8.02 7.79 -11.55
CA PHE A 74 -6.60 8.08 -11.77
C PHE A 74 -5.74 6.84 -11.57
N GLU A 75 -4.56 6.88 -12.16
CA GLU A 75 -3.50 5.88 -11.98
C GLU A 75 -2.14 6.57 -11.90
N PHE A 76 -1.26 6.05 -11.04
CA PHE A 76 0.16 6.34 -11.07
C PHE A 76 0.86 5.19 -11.79
N ILE A 77 1.49 5.52 -12.90
CA ILE A 77 2.09 4.56 -13.82
C ILE A 77 3.59 4.82 -13.92
N THR A 78 4.38 3.76 -14.02
CA THR A 78 5.81 3.81 -14.29
C THR A 78 6.17 2.80 -15.38
N ASP A 79 7.19 3.10 -16.16
CA ASP A 79 7.74 2.20 -17.17
C ASP A 79 8.89 1.33 -16.62
N GLU A 80 9.34 1.59 -15.37
CA GLU A 80 10.52 0.96 -14.79
C GLU A 80 10.31 -0.48 -14.30
N ILE A 81 9.07 -0.87 -14.00
CA ILE A 81 8.74 -2.21 -13.45
C ILE A 81 8.08 -3.15 -14.47
N GLY A 82 8.25 -2.89 -15.76
CA GLY A 82 7.79 -3.75 -16.85
C GLY A 82 6.36 -3.50 -17.31
N ALA A 83 5.74 -4.48 -17.98
CA ALA A 83 4.50 -4.31 -18.76
C ALA A 83 3.24 -3.92 -17.95
N GLN A 84 3.26 -4.03 -16.62
CA GLN A 84 2.17 -3.63 -15.75
C GLN A 84 2.62 -2.49 -14.82
N GLY A 85 2.84 -1.33 -15.40
CA GLY A 85 3.40 -0.16 -14.71
C GLY A 85 2.53 0.50 -13.66
N THR A 86 1.24 0.16 -13.50
CA THR A 86 0.36 0.79 -12.52
C THR A 86 0.77 0.43 -11.09
N VAL A 87 1.26 1.38 -10.33
CA VAL A 87 1.65 1.25 -8.91
C VAL A 87 0.50 1.55 -7.97
N CYS A 88 -0.27 2.60 -8.29
CA CYS A 88 -1.41 3.06 -7.52
C CYS A 88 -2.55 3.43 -8.46
N GLY A 89 -3.76 3.17 -8.05
CA GLY A 89 -4.91 3.58 -8.82
C GLY A 89 -6.16 3.72 -7.97
N GLY A 90 -6.97 4.69 -8.31
CA GLY A 90 -8.16 5.03 -7.56
C GLY A 90 -9.14 5.91 -8.31
N GLY A 91 -10.01 6.54 -7.56
CA GLY A 91 -10.99 7.46 -8.10
C GLY A 91 -12.05 7.85 -7.09
N ARG A 92 -12.98 8.65 -7.57
CA ARG A 92 -14.12 9.14 -6.82
C ARG A 92 -15.28 8.14 -6.86
N TYR A 93 -16.02 8.01 -5.76
CA TYR A 93 -17.15 7.09 -5.65
C TYR A 93 -18.26 7.66 -4.74
N ASP A 94 -18.90 8.74 -5.18
CA ASP A 94 -19.86 9.52 -4.39
C ASP A 94 -21.10 8.72 -3.96
N GLY A 95 -21.51 7.69 -4.70
CA GLY A 95 -22.68 6.89 -4.40
C GLY A 95 -22.44 5.68 -3.50
N LEU A 96 -21.18 5.31 -3.22
CA LEU A 96 -20.87 4.04 -2.54
C LEU A 96 -21.31 4.03 -1.08
N ILE A 97 -21.11 5.12 -0.36
CA ILE A 97 -21.48 5.21 1.07
C ILE A 97 -22.98 5.08 1.24
N GLU A 98 -23.78 5.70 0.35
CA GLU A 98 -25.24 5.60 0.36
C GLU A 98 -25.70 4.16 0.03
N GLN A 99 -25.08 3.50 -0.95
CA GLN A 99 -25.37 2.11 -1.29
C GLN A 99 -25.09 1.15 -0.12
N LEU A 100 -24.16 1.47 0.75
CA LEU A 100 -23.84 0.73 1.95
C LEU A 100 -24.70 1.11 3.17
N GLY A 101 -25.73 1.95 2.99
CA GLY A 101 -26.66 2.34 4.04
C GLY A 101 -26.23 3.58 4.84
N GLY A 102 -25.19 4.28 4.42
CA GLY A 102 -24.78 5.56 5.00
C GLY A 102 -25.54 6.74 4.42
N LYS A 103 -25.21 7.95 4.89
CA LYS A 103 -25.74 9.17 4.28
C LYS A 103 -25.03 9.45 2.96
N PRO A 104 -25.68 10.09 1.95
CA PRO A 104 -25.02 10.54 0.75
C PRO A 104 -23.78 11.39 1.09
N THR A 105 -22.61 10.86 0.77
CA THR A 105 -21.33 11.49 1.12
C THR A 105 -20.36 11.30 -0.04
N PRO A 106 -19.81 12.38 -0.60
CA PRO A 106 -18.75 12.28 -1.58
C PRO A 106 -17.54 11.59 -0.99
N ALA A 107 -16.98 10.65 -1.74
CA ALA A 107 -15.81 9.91 -1.30
C ALA A 107 -14.83 9.66 -2.43
N LEU A 108 -13.57 9.50 -2.05
CA LEU A 108 -12.48 9.22 -2.95
C LEU A 108 -11.52 8.26 -2.24
N GLY A 109 -10.91 7.36 -2.97
CA GLY A 109 -9.91 6.46 -2.43
C GLY A 109 -9.06 5.83 -3.51
N PHE A 110 -8.05 5.10 -3.06
CA PHE A 110 -7.11 4.43 -3.95
C PHE A 110 -6.60 3.13 -3.33
N GLY A 111 -6.11 2.24 -4.20
CA GLY A 111 -5.33 1.08 -3.82
C GLY A 111 -3.90 1.23 -4.31
N LEU A 112 -2.94 0.94 -3.44
CA LEU A 112 -1.51 0.99 -3.71
C LEU A 112 -0.91 -0.41 -3.56
N GLY A 113 -0.14 -0.84 -4.56
CA GLY A 113 0.67 -2.05 -4.47
C GLY A 113 1.99 -1.77 -3.75
N LEU A 114 2.12 -2.20 -2.49
CA LEU A 114 3.33 -1.96 -1.70
C LEU A 114 4.58 -2.59 -2.34
N GLU A 115 4.46 -3.81 -2.81
CA GLU A 115 5.55 -4.51 -3.49
C GLU A 115 5.97 -3.78 -4.77
N ARG A 116 5.00 -3.24 -5.51
CA ARG A 116 5.29 -2.45 -6.73
C ARG A 116 5.96 -1.13 -6.39
N LEU A 117 5.54 -0.46 -5.32
CA LEU A 117 6.21 0.74 -4.85
C LEU A 117 7.66 0.46 -4.49
N LEU A 118 7.93 -0.62 -3.75
CA LEU A 118 9.28 -1.04 -3.42
C LEU A 118 10.13 -1.34 -4.67
N MET A 119 9.55 -2.03 -5.67
CA MET A 119 10.24 -2.29 -6.95
C MET A 119 10.60 -0.99 -7.68
N VAL A 120 9.75 0.03 -7.65
CA VAL A 120 10.06 1.35 -8.23
C VAL A 120 11.16 2.04 -7.45
N MET A 121 11.09 2.02 -6.13
CA MET A 121 12.13 2.60 -5.26
C MET A 121 13.50 1.93 -5.52
N ASP A 122 13.52 0.60 -5.66
CA ASP A 122 14.74 -0.14 -6.04
C ASP A 122 15.28 0.30 -7.42
N ALA A 123 14.40 0.38 -8.42
CA ALA A 123 14.77 0.78 -9.78
C ALA A 123 15.33 2.22 -9.84
N GLN A 124 14.79 3.11 -8.99
CA GLN A 124 15.24 4.50 -8.88
C GLN A 124 16.45 4.70 -7.94
N GLY A 125 16.91 3.62 -7.29
CA GLY A 125 18.02 3.68 -6.35
C GLY A 125 17.72 4.51 -5.10
N CYS A 126 16.46 4.50 -4.65
CA CYS A 126 16.07 5.17 -3.42
C CYS A 126 16.72 4.50 -2.22
N ASP A 127 17.27 5.31 -1.31
CA ASP A 127 17.77 4.80 -0.04
C ASP A 127 16.60 4.37 0.85
N TYR A 128 16.65 3.14 1.30
CA TYR A 128 15.77 2.67 2.37
C TYR A 128 16.36 3.02 3.72
N MET A 129 15.49 3.35 4.68
CA MET A 129 15.92 3.28 6.07
C MET A 129 16.30 1.83 6.37
N GLU A 130 17.55 1.58 6.70
CA GLU A 130 17.97 0.25 7.17
C GLU A 130 17.03 -0.19 8.30
N PRO A 131 16.53 -1.43 8.26
CA PRO A 131 15.73 -1.94 9.36
C PRO A 131 16.56 -1.82 10.65
N LYS A 132 16.01 -1.19 11.68
CA LYS A 132 16.67 -1.09 12.98
C LYS A 132 17.06 -2.51 13.40
N THR A 133 18.35 -2.75 13.60
CA THR A 133 18.84 -3.98 14.21
C THR A 133 18.37 -4.02 15.67
N CYS A 134 18.08 -5.21 16.18
CA CYS A 134 17.71 -5.39 17.57
C CYS A 134 18.84 -4.88 18.49
N ASP A 135 18.57 -3.88 19.31
CA ASP A 135 19.57 -3.35 20.23
C ASP A 135 19.78 -4.33 21.38
N LEU A 136 18.73 -4.89 21.93
CA LEU A 136 18.78 -5.85 23.02
C LEU A 136 17.79 -6.99 22.79
N TYR A 137 18.26 -8.23 22.87
CA TYR A 137 17.40 -9.40 22.96
C TYR A 137 17.45 -9.97 24.39
N ILE A 138 16.29 -10.02 25.07
CA ILE A 138 16.19 -10.57 26.41
C ILE A 138 15.76 -12.03 26.31
N VAL A 139 16.49 -12.90 27.00
CA VAL A 139 16.26 -14.35 27.06
C VAL A 139 15.67 -14.68 28.44
N PRO A 140 14.35 -14.66 28.61
CA PRO A 140 13.74 -15.03 29.88
C PRO A 140 13.73 -16.56 30.05
N MET A 141 14.09 -17.00 31.23
CA MET A 141 14.11 -18.44 31.62
C MET A 141 13.10 -18.62 32.76
N GLY A 142 11.84 -18.84 32.45
CA GLY A 142 10.74 -18.98 33.39
C GLY A 142 9.71 -17.84 33.35
N GLU A 143 8.62 -18.04 34.06
CA GLU A 143 7.48 -17.08 34.00
C GLU A 143 7.80 -15.74 34.69
N ASP A 144 8.48 -15.77 35.81
CA ASP A 144 8.83 -14.53 36.54
C ASP A 144 9.93 -13.75 35.81
N ALA A 145 10.88 -14.46 35.18
CA ALA A 145 11.87 -13.86 34.29
C ALA A 145 11.19 -13.18 33.07
N LEU A 146 10.14 -13.79 32.51
CA LEU A 146 9.38 -13.19 31.43
C LEU A 146 8.67 -11.90 31.85
N LYS A 147 8.03 -11.88 33.03
CA LYS A 147 7.40 -10.67 33.57
C LYS A 147 8.42 -9.54 33.72
N LYS A 148 9.59 -9.86 34.27
CA LYS A 148 10.69 -8.88 34.42
C LYS A 148 11.20 -8.39 33.08
N ALA A 149 11.39 -9.30 32.11
CA ALA A 149 11.79 -8.96 30.76
C ALA A 149 10.80 -8.01 30.06
N MET A 150 9.48 -8.21 30.27
CA MET A 150 8.44 -7.34 29.72
C MET A 150 8.56 -5.92 30.29
N GLY A 151 8.80 -5.77 31.60
CA GLY A 151 9.00 -4.47 32.22
C GLY A 151 10.22 -3.74 31.65
N ILE A 152 11.38 -4.40 31.66
CA ILE A 152 12.63 -3.85 31.10
C ILE A 152 12.46 -3.46 29.63
N ALA A 153 11.82 -4.33 28.84
CA ALA A 153 11.60 -4.03 27.43
C ALA A 153 10.69 -2.82 27.21
N SER A 154 9.68 -2.64 28.08
CA SER A 154 8.79 -1.47 27.99
C SER A 154 9.55 -0.17 28.28
N GLU A 155 10.31 -0.12 29.35
CA GLU A 155 11.12 1.04 29.73
C GLU A 155 12.14 1.41 28.63
N LEU A 156 12.89 0.44 28.13
CA LEU A 156 13.89 0.70 27.09
C LEU A 156 13.26 1.11 25.75
N ARG A 157 12.06 0.61 25.42
CA ARG A 157 11.33 1.03 24.21
C ARG A 157 10.83 2.47 24.32
N GLU A 158 10.45 2.93 25.48
CA GLU A 158 10.12 4.35 25.72
C GLU A 158 11.32 5.26 25.49
N GLU A 159 12.53 4.77 25.77
CA GLU A 159 13.79 5.46 25.45
C GLU A 159 14.22 5.33 23.98
N GLY A 160 13.43 4.65 23.15
CA GLY A 160 13.68 4.50 21.71
C GLY A 160 14.56 3.32 21.30
N CYS A 161 14.91 2.42 22.23
CA CYS A 161 15.64 1.19 21.94
C CYS A 161 14.73 0.17 21.26
N PHE A 162 15.31 -0.61 20.32
CA PHE A 162 14.63 -1.76 19.73
C PHE A 162 14.95 -3.01 20.55
N VAL A 163 14.00 -3.44 21.38
CA VAL A 163 14.17 -4.58 22.30
C VAL A 163 13.20 -5.70 21.95
N GLU A 164 13.71 -6.91 21.87
CA GLU A 164 12.92 -8.14 21.67
C GLU A 164 13.14 -9.12 22.82
N TYR A 165 12.19 -10.02 23.03
CA TYR A 165 12.28 -11.12 24.00
C TYR A 165 11.40 -12.30 23.56
N ASP A 166 11.68 -13.51 24.07
CA ASP A 166 10.89 -14.70 23.76
C ASP A 166 9.56 -14.70 24.55
N LEU A 167 8.45 -14.89 23.82
CA LEU A 167 7.09 -15.02 24.37
C LEU A 167 6.59 -16.47 24.42
N ILE A 168 7.33 -17.40 23.78
CA ILE A 168 6.84 -18.77 23.54
C ILE A 168 7.42 -19.73 24.58
N GLY A 169 8.39 -19.29 25.36
CA GLY A 169 9.06 -20.14 26.35
C GLY A 169 10.05 -21.12 25.74
N LYS A 170 10.76 -20.73 24.67
CA LYS A 170 11.80 -21.54 24.06
C LYS A 170 13.00 -21.75 25.03
N GLY A 171 13.66 -22.89 24.90
CA GLY A 171 14.89 -23.13 25.67
C GLY A 171 16.02 -22.17 25.26
N LEU A 172 16.99 -21.96 26.17
CA LEU A 172 18.10 -21.03 26.04
C LEU A 172 18.81 -21.11 24.67
N ASN A 173 19.16 -22.30 24.20
CA ASN A 173 19.85 -22.45 22.93
C ASN A 173 19.05 -21.98 21.72
N ALA A 174 17.73 -22.15 21.74
CA ALA A 174 16.86 -21.69 20.67
C ALA A 174 16.73 -20.18 20.67
N GLN A 175 16.60 -19.57 21.84
CA GLN A 175 16.56 -18.12 22.00
C GLN A 175 17.88 -17.47 21.57
N MET A 176 19.03 -18.03 21.96
CA MET A 176 20.35 -17.53 21.54
C MET A 176 20.54 -17.59 20.01
N LYS A 177 20.08 -18.67 19.36
CA LYS A 177 20.11 -18.78 17.91
C LYS A 177 19.24 -17.70 17.24
N TYR A 178 18.10 -17.41 17.84
CA TYR A 178 17.20 -16.36 17.33
C TYR A 178 17.82 -14.96 17.51
N ALA A 179 18.39 -14.66 18.67
CA ALA A 179 19.11 -13.41 18.93
C ALA A 179 20.23 -13.17 17.89
N ASN A 180 21.01 -14.22 17.57
CA ASN A 180 22.01 -14.13 16.50
C ASN A 180 21.38 -13.89 15.12
N LYS A 181 20.24 -14.53 14.82
CA LYS A 181 19.55 -14.36 13.53
C LYS A 181 19.01 -12.94 13.35
N THR A 182 18.53 -12.31 14.42
CA THR A 182 18.02 -10.93 14.41
C THR A 182 19.13 -9.87 14.44
N GLY A 183 20.39 -10.30 14.60
CA GLY A 183 21.53 -9.40 14.68
C GLY A 183 21.53 -8.55 15.95
N ALA A 184 20.99 -9.07 17.06
CA ALA A 184 20.94 -8.35 18.32
C ALA A 184 22.33 -7.90 18.77
N LYS A 185 22.49 -6.62 19.07
CA LYS A 185 23.76 -6.03 19.53
C LYS A 185 24.14 -6.56 20.92
N PHE A 186 23.13 -6.69 21.78
CA PHE A 186 23.30 -7.22 23.12
C PHE A 186 22.27 -8.31 23.39
N VAL A 187 22.65 -9.26 24.24
CA VAL A 187 21.77 -10.33 24.71
C VAL A 187 21.82 -10.35 26.25
N MET A 188 20.64 -10.29 26.87
CA MET A 188 20.49 -10.38 28.32
C MET A 188 19.80 -11.70 28.64
N VAL A 189 20.42 -12.55 29.45
CA VAL A 189 19.77 -13.76 29.97
C VAL A 189 19.21 -13.44 31.36
N LEU A 190 17.95 -13.73 31.57
CA LEU A 190 17.27 -13.59 32.85
C LEU A 190 16.81 -14.98 33.30
N GLY A 191 17.43 -15.47 34.35
CA GLY A 191 17.00 -16.67 35.08
C GLY A 191 16.52 -16.33 36.49
N ASP A 192 16.24 -17.35 37.28
CA ASP A 192 15.73 -17.17 38.64
C ASP A 192 16.71 -16.43 39.57
N ASN A 193 18.02 -16.53 39.30
CA ASN A 193 19.06 -15.87 40.11
C ASN A 193 19.26 -14.38 39.76
N GLU A 194 18.82 -13.97 38.59
CA GLU A 194 18.99 -12.60 38.10
C GLU A 194 17.74 -11.73 38.35
N ILE A 195 16.69 -12.32 38.97
CA ILE A 195 15.42 -11.63 39.25
C ILE A 195 15.41 -11.03 40.65
N GLU A 196 16.22 -11.59 41.59
CA GLU A 196 16.41 -11.01 42.92
C GLU A 196 17.19 -9.67 42.81
#